data_67411b4ddf6fe6f76d299d3cd05ea88c
#
_entry.id   67411b4ddf6fe6f76d299d3cd05ea88c
#
_cell.length_a   1.000
_cell.length_b   1.000
_cell.length_c   1.000
_cell.angle_alpha   90.00
_cell.angle_beta   90.00
_cell.angle_gamma   90.00
#
_symmetry.space_group_name_H-M   'P 1'
#
loop_
_entity.id
_entity.type
_entity.pdbx_description
1 polymer ?
#
loop_
_entity_poly.entity_id
_entity_poly.type
_entity_poly.pdbx_seq_one_letter_code
_entity_poly.pdbx_strand_id
1 'polypeptide(L)'
;EAAQKGIHWMRLTAKGRAGHGSMMNDENALTALSEAVAKIGRYNWPQRYTKVVKDLFKRVAQATGRPYDENDLRPLLREIGPTARMIGATLQNTANPTMLEAGYKANVIPGTASAVIDGRFLPGYEEELNSTIKSIIGPDISIETISRDIALEVDFAGDLVESMCSAITEFDPEGIPVPYLMSGGTDNKALSDLGIIGYGFSPLRLPEDLDFMALFHGVDERVPIEGLEFGVKV
;
A
#
# COMPACT_ATOMS: atom_id res chain seq x y z
N GLU A 1 -1.91 -11.66 9.16
CA GLU A 1 -2.40 -10.94 7.99
C GLU A 1 -3.59 -11.70 7.38
N ALA A 2 -4.69 -10.99 7.09
CA ALA A 2 -5.91 -11.55 6.50
C ALA A 2 -6.35 -10.80 5.23
N ALA A 3 -5.59 -9.80 4.80
CA ALA A 3 -5.85 -9.07 3.56
C ALA A 3 -4.57 -8.45 3.00
N GLN A 4 -4.57 -8.21 1.68
CA GLN A 4 -3.47 -7.59 0.95
C GLN A 4 -4.00 -6.60 -0.07
N LYS A 5 -3.29 -5.48 -0.27
CA LYS A 5 -3.57 -4.58 -1.39
C LYS A 5 -3.23 -5.25 -2.73
N GLY A 6 -4.04 -4.93 -3.72
CA GLY A 6 -3.70 -5.22 -5.11
C GLY A 6 -2.60 -4.30 -5.62
N ILE A 7 -1.99 -4.68 -6.72
CA ILE A 7 -0.89 -3.97 -7.38
C ILE A 7 -1.31 -3.59 -8.79
N HIS A 8 -1.07 -2.35 -9.17
CA HIS A 8 -1.15 -1.92 -10.55
C HIS A 8 0.00 -0.95 -10.85
N TRP A 9 1.11 -1.51 -11.36
CA TRP A 9 2.22 -0.70 -11.84
C TRP A 9 1.93 -0.24 -13.26
N MET A 10 1.97 1.05 -13.45
CA MET A 10 1.60 1.70 -14.71
C MET A 10 2.74 2.54 -15.25
N ARG A 11 2.97 2.45 -16.57
CA ARG A 11 3.78 3.43 -17.29
C ARG A 11 2.88 4.47 -17.91
N LEU A 12 3.11 5.71 -17.56
CA LEU A 12 2.48 6.87 -18.20
C LEU A 12 3.42 7.40 -19.27
N THR A 13 2.89 7.70 -20.46
CA THR A 13 3.67 8.27 -21.55
C THR A 13 2.95 9.47 -22.15
N ALA A 14 3.60 10.61 -22.10
CA ALA A 14 3.20 11.82 -22.81
C ALA A 14 3.99 11.95 -24.12
N LYS A 15 3.32 12.41 -25.17
CA LYS A 15 3.92 12.76 -26.46
C LYS A 15 3.73 14.24 -26.73
N GLY A 16 4.70 14.85 -27.39
CA GLY A 16 4.65 16.27 -27.73
C GLY A 16 5.56 16.58 -28.93
N ARG A 17 5.66 17.84 -29.25
CA ARG A 17 6.50 18.30 -30.35
C ARG A 17 7.94 18.49 -29.91
N ALA A 18 8.86 17.70 -30.45
CA ALA A 18 10.29 17.89 -30.23
C ALA A 18 10.79 19.19 -30.89
N GLY A 19 11.82 19.79 -30.30
CA GLY A 19 12.36 21.03 -30.87
C GLY A 19 13.59 21.57 -30.15
N HIS A 20 14.05 22.75 -30.60
CA HIS A 20 15.15 23.44 -29.94
C HIS A 20 14.68 24.17 -28.67
N GLY A 21 15.43 24.04 -27.58
CA GLY A 21 15.03 24.56 -26.26
C GLY A 21 14.81 26.08 -26.17
N SER A 22 15.32 26.87 -27.12
CA SER A 22 15.08 28.32 -27.18
C SER A 22 13.79 28.71 -27.91
N MET A 23 13.06 27.76 -28.48
CA MET A 23 11.85 28.03 -29.26
C MET A 23 10.61 27.88 -28.36
N MET A 24 9.56 28.63 -28.66
CA MET A 24 8.25 28.46 -28.00
C MET A 24 7.67 27.09 -28.33
N ASN A 25 7.15 26.39 -27.34
CA ASN A 25 6.58 25.05 -27.49
C ASN A 25 5.41 24.84 -26.53
N ASP A 26 4.20 24.86 -27.08
CA ASP A 26 2.96 24.67 -26.32
C ASP A 26 2.59 23.17 -26.14
N GLU A 27 3.32 22.26 -26.84
CA GLU A 27 3.10 20.81 -26.83
C GLU A 27 4.30 20.08 -26.21
N ASN A 28 4.78 20.54 -25.06
CA ASN A 28 5.94 19.96 -24.39
C ASN A 28 5.56 18.70 -23.58
N ALA A 29 5.97 17.51 -24.06
CA ALA A 29 5.70 16.23 -23.40
C ALA A 29 6.20 16.18 -21.95
N LEU A 30 7.37 16.77 -21.65
CA LEU A 30 7.93 16.80 -20.32
C LEU A 30 7.07 17.62 -19.36
N THR A 31 6.60 18.81 -19.78
CA THR A 31 5.72 19.65 -18.98
C THR A 31 4.40 18.95 -18.68
N ALA A 32 3.73 18.40 -19.70
CA ALA A 32 2.46 17.71 -19.57
C ALA A 32 2.56 16.52 -18.59
N LEU A 33 3.61 15.69 -18.75
CA LEU A 33 3.83 14.56 -17.86
C LEU A 33 4.16 14.99 -16.43
N SER A 34 5.00 16.01 -16.26
CA SER A 34 5.38 16.50 -14.91
C SER A 34 4.18 17.01 -14.13
N GLU A 35 3.25 17.70 -14.79
CA GLU A 35 2.00 18.17 -14.17
C GLU A 35 1.11 16.98 -13.75
N ALA A 36 0.98 15.96 -14.59
CA ALA A 36 0.21 14.75 -14.27
C ALA A 36 0.83 13.99 -13.08
N VAL A 37 2.14 13.78 -13.11
CA VAL A 37 2.89 13.13 -12.01
C VAL A 37 2.74 13.89 -10.70
N ALA A 38 2.87 15.23 -10.73
CA ALA A 38 2.69 16.05 -9.54
C ALA A 38 1.25 15.98 -8.98
N LYS A 39 0.24 15.95 -9.86
CA LYS A 39 -1.16 15.80 -9.45
C LYS A 39 -1.43 14.43 -8.83
N ILE A 40 -0.90 13.35 -9.40
CA ILE A 40 -1.01 11.99 -8.85
C ILE A 40 -0.34 11.93 -7.48
N GLY A 41 0.91 12.37 -7.35
CA GLY A 41 1.66 12.29 -6.10
C GLY A 41 1.09 13.14 -4.95
N ARG A 42 0.25 14.14 -5.27
CA ARG A 42 -0.43 15.01 -4.29
C ARG A 42 -1.90 14.67 -4.11
N TYR A 43 -2.42 13.67 -4.81
CA TYR A 43 -3.83 13.33 -4.72
C TYR A 43 -4.17 12.76 -3.34
N ASN A 44 -5.16 13.34 -2.69
CA ASN A 44 -5.66 12.86 -1.41
C ASN A 44 -6.68 11.75 -1.65
N TRP A 45 -6.24 10.51 -1.56
CA TRP A 45 -7.10 9.35 -1.72
C TRP A 45 -8.18 9.32 -0.63
N PRO A 46 -9.44 9.02 -0.97
CA PRO A 46 -10.50 8.89 0.02
C PRO A 46 -10.23 7.67 0.91
N GLN A 47 -10.53 7.81 2.19
CA GLN A 47 -10.43 6.68 3.12
C GLN A 47 -11.54 5.66 2.83
N ARG A 48 -11.15 4.38 2.87
CA ARG A 48 -12.01 3.22 2.66
C ARG A 48 -11.68 2.18 3.72
N TYR A 49 -12.66 1.75 4.46
CA TYR A 49 -12.47 0.79 5.53
C TYR A 49 -12.98 -0.57 5.10
N THR A 50 -12.06 -1.48 4.77
CA THR A 50 -12.38 -2.87 4.45
C THR A 50 -12.81 -3.62 5.70
N LYS A 51 -13.36 -4.83 5.55
CA LYS A 51 -13.81 -5.66 6.67
C LYS A 51 -12.66 -5.92 7.66
N VAL A 52 -11.49 -6.34 7.14
CA VAL A 52 -10.32 -6.63 7.97
C VAL A 52 -9.86 -5.40 8.74
N VAL A 53 -9.87 -4.22 8.13
CA VAL A 53 -9.52 -2.95 8.80
C VAL A 53 -10.54 -2.61 9.90
N LYS A 54 -11.83 -2.77 9.65
CA LYS A 54 -12.88 -2.56 10.67
C LYS A 54 -12.72 -3.53 11.84
N ASP A 55 -12.45 -4.80 11.56
CA ASP A 55 -12.25 -5.83 12.59
C ASP A 55 -11.00 -5.56 13.44
N LEU A 56 -9.90 -5.10 12.83
CA LEU A 56 -8.70 -4.65 13.55
C LEU A 56 -9.06 -3.54 14.54
N PHE A 57 -9.64 -2.44 14.05
CA PHE A 57 -9.93 -1.29 14.90
C PHE A 57 -11.02 -1.53 15.94
N LYS A 58 -11.96 -2.45 15.68
CA LYS A 58 -12.91 -2.90 16.71
C LYS A 58 -12.19 -3.57 17.88
N ARG A 59 -11.18 -4.40 17.61
CA ARG A 59 -10.36 -5.04 18.66
C ARG A 59 -9.46 -4.03 19.38
N VAL A 60 -8.87 -3.07 18.66
CA VAL A 60 -8.12 -1.96 19.25
C VAL A 60 -9.01 -1.14 20.20
N ALA A 61 -10.23 -0.80 19.76
CA ALA A 61 -11.17 -0.07 20.61
C ALA A 61 -11.54 -0.84 21.90
N GLN A 62 -11.75 -2.15 21.81
CA GLN A 62 -12.00 -3.02 22.94
C GLN A 62 -10.80 -3.07 23.90
N ALA A 63 -9.59 -3.22 23.38
CA ALA A 63 -8.35 -3.29 24.16
C ALA A 63 -8.03 -1.99 24.90
N THR A 64 -8.30 -0.85 24.26
CA THR A 64 -7.97 0.48 24.79
C THR A 64 -9.12 1.13 25.57
N GLY A 65 -10.33 0.54 25.55
CA GLY A 65 -11.54 1.13 26.12
C GLY A 65 -12.02 2.40 25.40
N ARG A 66 -11.57 2.62 24.16
CA ARG A 66 -11.95 3.78 23.35
C ARG A 66 -13.25 3.53 22.56
N PRO A 67 -14.02 4.59 22.27
CA PRO A 67 -15.18 4.47 21.40
C PRO A 67 -14.81 3.96 20.01
N TYR A 68 -15.64 3.08 19.45
CA TYR A 68 -15.54 2.61 18.09
C TYR A 68 -16.58 3.32 17.21
N ASP A 69 -16.10 4.00 16.15
CA ASP A 69 -16.94 4.54 15.07
C ASP A 69 -16.46 3.96 13.75
N GLU A 70 -17.28 3.13 13.12
CA GLU A 70 -16.92 2.47 11.85
C GLU A 70 -16.76 3.45 10.67
N ASN A 71 -17.22 4.69 10.80
CA ASN A 71 -17.11 5.72 9.78
C ASN A 71 -15.89 6.63 9.98
N ASP A 72 -15.29 6.63 11.18
CA ASP A 72 -14.06 7.38 11.46
C ASP A 72 -13.13 6.60 12.40
N LEU A 73 -12.20 5.86 11.82
CA LEU A 73 -11.19 5.07 12.56
C LEU A 73 -9.91 5.85 12.91
N ARG A 74 -9.79 7.11 12.48
CA ARG A 74 -8.59 7.93 12.71
C ARG A 74 -8.27 8.17 14.19
N PRO A 75 -9.24 8.35 15.10
CA PRO A 75 -8.92 8.47 16.53
C PRO A 75 -8.20 7.24 17.07
N LEU A 76 -8.63 6.04 16.66
CA LEU A 76 -8.03 4.78 17.10
C LEU A 76 -6.65 4.51 16.47
N LEU A 77 -6.36 5.08 15.31
CA LEU A 77 -5.05 4.98 14.67
C LEU A 77 -3.93 5.57 15.56
N ARG A 78 -4.26 6.54 16.40
CA ARG A 78 -3.29 7.15 17.32
C ARG A 78 -2.94 6.26 18.51
N GLU A 79 -3.81 5.32 18.86
CA GLU A 79 -3.62 4.42 20.00
C GLU A 79 -2.64 3.27 19.71
N ILE A 80 -2.33 3.02 18.42
CA ILE A 80 -1.46 1.92 18.01
C ILE A 80 0.01 2.32 17.80
N GLY A 81 0.38 3.53 18.25
CA GLY A 81 1.77 3.99 18.30
C GLY A 81 2.50 3.97 16.93
N PRO A 82 3.76 3.50 16.86
CA PRO A 82 4.55 3.46 15.63
C PRO A 82 3.90 2.64 14.50
N THR A 83 3.08 1.64 14.83
CA THR A 83 2.33 0.81 13.87
C THR A 83 1.31 1.62 13.06
N ALA A 84 0.93 2.83 13.54
CA ALA A 84 0.01 3.72 12.85
C ALA A 84 0.44 4.03 11.41
N ARG A 85 1.74 4.12 11.12
CA ARG A 85 2.26 4.36 9.76
C ARG A 85 1.92 3.20 8.81
N MET A 86 2.12 1.97 9.26
CA MET A 86 1.79 0.77 8.51
C MET A 86 0.29 0.68 8.23
N ILE A 87 -0.52 0.81 9.27
CA ILE A 87 -1.97 0.71 9.17
C ILE A 87 -2.55 1.91 8.38
N GLY A 88 -1.99 3.11 8.52
CA GLY A 88 -2.42 4.29 7.77
C GLY A 88 -2.40 4.07 6.25
N ALA A 89 -1.40 3.36 5.72
CA ALA A 89 -1.32 3.03 4.30
C ALA A 89 -2.43 2.06 3.84
N THR A 90 -3.10 1.37 4.77
CA THR A 90 -4.16 0.39 4.46
C THR A 90 -5.58 0.96 4.54
N LEU A 91 -5.71 2.26 4.84
CA LEU A 91 -6.99 2.95 4.93
C LEU A 91 -7.45 3.56 3.60
N GLN A 92 -6.64 3.49 2.55
CA GLN A 92 -6.92 4.13 1.26
C GLN A 92 -6.11 3.49 0.13
N ASN A 93 -6.51 3.73 -1.12
CA ASN A 93 -5.66 3.46 -2.26
C ASN A 93 -4.42 4.37 -2.21
N THR A 94 -3.36 3.97 -2.89
CA THR A 94 -2.15 4.81 -3.03
C THR A 94 -1.62 4.73 -4.45
N ALA A 95 -1.05 5.84 -4.95
CA ALA A 95 -0.36 5.88 -6.23
C ALA A 95 0.87 6.77 -6.09
N ASN A 96 2.05 6.15 -6.14
CA ASN A 96 3.32 6.82 -5.95
C ASN A 96 4.10 6.84 -7.25
N PRO A 97 4.51 8.02 -7.77
CA PRO A 97 5.49 8.10 -8.83
C PRO A 97 6.84 7.54 -8.36
N THR A 98 7.41 6.61 -9.10
CA THR A 98 8.67 5.94 -8.73
C THR A 98 9.80 6.15 -9.74
N MET A 99 9.45 6.45 -11.00
CA MET A 99 10.43 6.73 -12.05
C MET A 99 9.93 7.88 -12.92
N LEU A 100 10.87 8.68 -13.46
CA LEU A 100 10.58 9.76 -14.41
C LEU A 100 11.75 9.85 -15.40
N GLU A 101 11.45 9.76 -16.70
CA GLU A 101 12.44 9.77 -17.77
C GLU A 101 12.02 10.71 -18.89
N ALA A 102 12.90 11.65 -19.27
CA ALA A 102 12.71 12.52 -20.42
C ALA A 102 14.01 13.20 -20.83
N GLY A 103 14.16 13.43 -22.14
CA GLY A 103 15.26 14.20 -22.71
C GLY A 103 16.61 13.48 -22.70
N TYR A 104 17.54 14.01 -23.47
CA TYR A 104 18.91 13.49 -23.59
C TYR A 104 19.96 14.61 -23.74
N LYS A 105 19.51 15.84 -23.96
CA LYS A 105 20.39 16.98 -24.20
C LYS A 105 19.74 18.29 -23.70
N ALA A 106 20.52 19.14 -23.07
CA ALA A 106 20.02 20.35 -22.38
C ALA A 106 19.31 21.36 -23.30
N ASN A 107 19.66 21.43 -24.59
CA ASN A 107 19.07 22.37 -25.54
C ASN A 107 18.04 21.73 -26.49
N VAL A 108 17.52 20.54 -26.16
CA VAL A 108 16.52 19.83 -26.97
C VAL A 108 15.27 19.54 -26.14
N ILE A 109 14.12 19.98 -26.66
CA ILE A 109 12.81 19.63 -26.10
C ILE A 109 12.49 18.19 -26.54
N PRO A 110 12.27 17.24 -25.63
CA PRO A 110 11.99 15.87 -26.00
C PRO A 110 10.57 15.71 -26.57
N GLY A 111 10.44 14.84 -27.58
CA GLY A 111 9.12 14.49 -28.14
C GLY A 111 8.34 13.46 -27.30
N THR A 112 8.97 12.89 -26.30
CA THR A 112 8.35 11.88 -25.42
C THR A 112 8.91 12.01 -24.01
N ALA A 113 8.05 11.80 -23.02
CA ALA A 113 8.41 11.67 -21.60
C ALA A 113 7.63 10.49 -21.01
N SER A 114 8.23 9.76 -20.06
CA SER A 114 7.59 8.63 -19.39
C SER A 114 7.79 8.65 -17.88
N ALA A 115 6.82 8.11 -17.15
CA ALA A 115 6.89 7.94 -15.71
C ALA A 115 6.32 6.57 -15.30
N VAL A 116 6.80 6.01 -14.20
CA VAL A 116 6.23 4.81 -13.60
C VAL A 116 5.49 5.22 -12.33
N ILE A 117 4.27 4.68 -12.18
CA ILE A 117 3.42 4.85 -11.00
C ILE A 117 3.23 3.49 -10.33
N ASP A 118 3.61 3.37 -9.07
CA ASP A 118 3.24 2.23 -8.20
C ASP A 118 1.85 2.49 -7.63
N GLY A 119 0.83 1.92 -8.27
CA GLY A 119 -0.55 1.94 -7.81
C GLY A 119 -0.82 0.75 -6.89
N ARG A 120 -1.44 1.02 -5.73
CA ARG A 120 -1.88 0.00 -4.78
C ARG A 120 -3.34 0.25 -4.41
N PHE A 121 -4.18 -0.77 -4.56
CA PHE A 121 -5.62 -0.66 -4.30
C PHE A 121 -6.09 -1.61 -3.22
N LEU A 122 -7.07 -1.15 -2.46
CA LEU A 122 -7.74 -1.96 -1.45
C LEU A 122 -8.65 -3.01 -2.10
N PRO A 123 -8.95 -4.13 -1.43
CA PRO A 123 -9.98 -5.06 -1.86
C PRO A 123 -11.28 -4.34 -2.22
N GLY A 124 -11.76 -4.56 -3.45
CA GLY A 124 -12.98 -3.92 -3.98
C GLY A 124 -12.81 -2.50 -4.53
N TYR A 125 -11.61 -1.88 -4.48
CA TYR A 125 -11.41 -0.48 -4.89
C TYR A 125 -10.43 -0.28 -6.05
N GLU A 126 -10.24 -1.31 -6.87
CA GLU A 126 -9.37 -1.21 -8.05
C GLU A 126 -9.89 -0.21 -9.08
N GLU A 127 -11.19 -0.25 -9.36
CA GLU A 127 -11.79 0.67 -10.35
C GLU A 127 -11.71 2.13 -9.88
N GLU A 128 -11.79 2.38 -8.57
CA GLU A 128 -11.56 3.72 -8.02
C GLU A 128 -10.13 4.20 -8.31
N LEU A 129 -9.11 3.33 -8.15
CA LEU A 129 -7.72 3.68 -8.50
C LEU A 129 -7.62 4.03 -9.99
N ASN A 130 -8.11 3.15 -10.87
CA ASN A 130 -7.95 3.27 -12.30
C ASN A 130 -8.68 4.49 -12.89
N SER A 131 -9.93 4.71 -12.48
CA SER A 131 -10.72 5.84 -12.95
C SER A 131 -10.16 7.17 -12.44
N THR A 132 -9.67 7.22 -11.20
CA THR A 132 -9.03 8.40 -10.65
C THR A 132 -7.76 8.77 -11.40
N ILE A 133 -6.86 7.82 -11.64
CA ILE A 133 -5.64 8.06 -12.42
C ILE A 133 -5.97 8.56 -13.82
N LYS A 134 -6.90 7.90 -14.53
CA LYS A 134 -7.35 8.34 -15.86
C LYS A 134 -7.90 9.77 -15.84
N SER A 135 -8.68 10.10 -14.83
CA SER A 135 -9.23 11.47 -14.68
C SER A 135 -8.16 12.53 -14.46
N ILE A 136 -7.10 12.19 -13.68
CA ILE A 136 -6.01 13.13 -13.36
C ILE A 136 -5.15 13.42 -14.58
N ILE A 137 -4.79 12.38 -15.37
CA ILE A 137 -3.86 12.53 -16.49
C ILE A 137 -4.51 13.07 -17.75
N GLY A 138 -5.83 12.93 -17.89
CA GLY A 138 -6.56 13.33 -19.10
C GLY A 138 -6.31 12.40 -20.31
N PRO A 139 -6.80 12.79 -21.49
CA PRO A 139 -6.78 11.93 -22.68
C PRO A 139 -5.41 11.89 -23.41
N ASP A 140 -4.54 12.87 -23.18
CA ASP A 140 -3.30 13.03 -23.96
C ASP A 140 -2.12 12.20 -23.41
N ILE A 141 -2.28 11.59 -22.25
CA ILE A 141 -1.28 10.71 -21.64
C ILE A 141 -1.76 9.26 -21.73
N SER A 142 -0.97 8.41 -22.35
CA SER A 142 -1.27 6.98 -22.45
C SER A 142 -0.85 6.22 -21.19
N ILE A 143 -1.61 5.16 -20.85
CA ILE A 143 -1.31 4.24 -19.75
C ILE A 143 -0.97 2.88 -20.35
N GLU A 144 0.16 2.32 -19.93
CA GLU A 144 0.54 0.92 -20.16
C GLU A 144 0.65 0.21 -18.82
N THR A 145 0.01 -0.95 -18.68
CA THR A 145 0.17 -1.80 -17.50
C THR A 145 1.51 -2.53 -17.56
N ILE A 146 2.37 -2.29 -16.56
CA ILE A 146 3.64 -3.02 -16.39
C ILE A 146 3.40 -4.32 -15.63
N SER A 147 2.64 -4.23 -14.53
CA SER A 147 2.27 -5.36 -13.69
C SER A 147 0.93 -5.09 -13.02
N ARG A 148 0.13 -6.13 -12.90
CA ARG A 148 -1.16 -6.08 -12.20
C ARG A 148 -1.36 -7.36 -11.43
N ASP A 149 -1.80 -7.21 -10.18
CA ASP A 149 -2.07 -8.34 -9.30
C ASP A 149 -3.26 -8.02 -8.38
N ILE A 150 -4.02 -9.05 -8.02
CA ILE A 150 -5.28 -8.91 -7.28
C ILE A 150 -5.07 -8.38 -5.85
N ALA A 151 -6.11 -7.78 -5.30
CA ALA A 151 -6.22 -7.58 -3.86
C ALA A 151 -6.89 -8.81 -3.23
N LEU A 152 -6.52 -9.15 -2.00
CA LEU A 152 -7.10 -10.25 -1.22
C LEU A 152 -7.71 -9.75 0.08
N GLU A 153 -8.84 -10.33 0.45
CA GLU A 153 -9.41 -10.22 1.79
C GLU A 153 -10.09 -11.56 2.13
N VAL A 154 -9.70 -12.14 3.25
CA VAL A 154 -10.25 -13.40 3.76
C VAL A 154 -10.79 -13.20 5.17
N ASP A 155 -11.74 -14.05 5.58
CA ASP A 155 -12.33 -13.97 6.92
C ASP A 155 -11.29 -14.36 7.99
N PHE A 156 -11.21 -13.56 9.05
CA PHE A 156 -10.38 -13.87 10.21
C PHE A 156 -11.13 -14.83 11.14
N ALA A 157 -11.29 -16.07 10.66
CA ALA A 157 -12.05 -17.12 11.34
C ALA A 157 -11.60 -18.53 10.87
N GLY A 158 -11.98 -19.56 11.63
CA GLY A 158 -11.72 -20.96 11.34
C GLY A 158 -10.53 -21.53 12.10
N ASP A 159 -10.38 -22.87 12.02
CA ASP A 159 -9.45 -23.65 12.86
C ASP A 159 -7.99 -23.17 12.78
N LEU A 160 -7.53 -22.78 11.58
CA LEU A 160 -6.17 -22.28 11.40
C LEU A 160 -5.98 -20.94 12.13
N VAL A 161 -6.95 -20.02 12.02
CA VAL A 161 -6.89 -18.72 12.70
C VAL A 161 -6.96 -18.91 14.21
N GLU A 162 -7.82 -19.80 14.69
CA GLU A 162 -7.93 -20.12 16.12
C GLU A 162 -6.63 -20.73 16.65
N SER A 163 -5.98 -21.62 15.89
CA SER A 163 -4.67 -22.18 16.25
C SER A 163 -3.59 -21.12 16.33
N MET A 164 -3.50 -20.22 15.35
CA MET A 164 -2.54 -19.11 15.36
C MET A 164 -2.77 -18.15 16.53
N CYS A 165 -4.04 -17.83 16.82
CA CYS A 165 -4.40 -16.98 17.96
C CYS A 165 -4.03 -17.64 19.30
N SER A 166 -4.33 -18.93 19.45
CA SER A 166 -4.01 -19.70 20.66
C SER A 166 -2.50 -19.79 20.89
N ALA A 167 -1.72 -20.03 19.83
CA ALA A 167 -0.26 -20.03 19.92
C ALA A 167 0.31 -18.69 20.38
N ILE A 168 -0.19 -17.56 19.86
CA ILE A 168 0.24 -16.23 20.34
C ILE A 168 -0.09 -16.06 21.82
N THR A 169 -1.33 -16.34 22.23
CA THR A 169 -1.77 -16.11 23.62
C THR A 169 -1.13 -17.07 24.64
N GLU A 170 -0.65 -18.23 24.21
CA GLU A 170 0.12 -19.15 25.05
C GLU A 170 1.46 -18.52 25.48
N PHE A 171 2.18 -17.87 24.53
CA PHE A 171 3.49 -17.27 24.78
C PHE A 171 3.43 -15.77 25.14
N ASP A 172 2.32 -15.11 24.87
CA ASP A 172 2.03 -13.72 25.24
C ASP A 172 0.58 -13.60 25.72
N PRO A 173 0.28 -13.92 27.00
CA PRO A 173 -1.08 -13.91 27.54
C PRO A 173 -1.75 -12.53 27.54
N GLU A 174 -0.98 -11.45 27.48
CA GLU A 174 -1.48 -10.08 27.34
C GLU A 174 -1.68 -9.67 25.88
N GLY A 175 -1.15 -10.46 24.94
CA GLY A 175 -1.26 -10.22 23.52
C GLY A 175 -2.69 -10.41 23.00
N ILE A 176 -3.18 -9.47 22.21
CA ILE A 176 -4.51 -9.52 21.60
C ILE A 176 -4.34 -9.75 20.09
N PRO A 177 -4.58 -10.98 19.60
CA PRO A 177 -4.50 -11.25 18.17
C PRO A 177 -5.50 -10.42 17.38
N VAL A 178 -5.02 -9.70 16.38
CA VAL A 178 -5.83 -8.87 15.49
C VAL A 178 -5.57 -9.22 14.02
N PRO A 179 -6.58 -9.18 13.15
CA PRO A 179 -6.34 -9.25 11.73
C PRO A 179 -5.70 -7.95 11.24
N TYR A 180 -4.90 -8.00 10.18
CA TYR A 180 -4.47 -6.78 9.52
C TYR A 180 -4.41 -6.93 8.00
N LEU A 181 -4.51 -5.81 7.31
CA LEU A 181 -4.34 -5.69 5.87
C LEU A 181 -2.90 -5.25 5.60
N MET A 182 -2.20 -5.98 4.72
CA MET A 182 -0.85 -5.64 4.30
C MET A 182 -0.88 -4.77 3.04
N SER A 183 -0.04 -3.73 2.98
CA SER A 183 0.08 -2.87 1.79
C SER A 183 0.90 -3.51 0.66
N GLY A 184 1.67 -4.55 0.96
CA GLY A 184 2.42 -5.37 0.01
C GLY A 184 1.62 -6.53 -0.58
N GLY A 185 2.31 -7.49 -1.19
CA GLY A 185 1.76 -8.74 -1.70
C GLY A 185 2.62 -9.93 -1.29
N THR A 186 1.99 -11.11 -1.20
CA THR A 186 2.64 -12.39 -0.90
C THR A 186 2.17 -13.46 -1.90
N ASP A 187 2.74 -14.65 -1.80
CA ASP A 187 2.36 -15.84 -2.59
C ASP A 187 0.89 -16.25 -2.36
N ASN A 188 0.24 -15.77 -1.29
CA ASN A 188 -1.19 -16.00 -1.05
C ASN A 188 -2.07 -15.57 -2.23
N LYS A 189 -1.63 -14.60 -3.04
CA LYS A 189 -2.35 -14.19 -4.25
C LYS A 189 -2.38 -15.33 -5.28
N ALA A 190 -1.22 -15.92 -5.57
CA ALA A 190 -1.14 -17.08 -6.47
C ALA A 190 -1.87 -18.31 -5.91
N LEU A 191 -1.83 -18.52 -4.60
CA LEU A 191 -2.57 -19.60 -3.94
C LEU A 191 -4.08 -19.39 -4.02
N SER A 192 -4.56 -18.16 -3.95
CA SER A 192 -5.99 -17.85 -4.06
C SER A 192 -6.56 -18.20 -5.43
N ASP A 193 -5.79 -18.09 -6.51
CA ASP A 193 -6.20 -18.50 -7.85
C ASP A 193 -6.45 -20.02 -7.94
N LEU A 194 -5.86 -20.79 -7.02
CA LEU A 194 -6.06 -22.23 -6.84
C LEU A 194 -7.18 -22.56 -5.84
N GLY A 195 -7.89 -21.54 -5.32
CA GLY A 195 -8.93 -21.70 -4.30
C GLY A 195 -8.39 -21.98 -2.90
N ILE A 196 -7.09 -21.75 -2.64
CA ILE A 196 -6.47 -21.97 -1.33
C ILE A 196 -6.57 -20.67 -0.53
N ILE A 197 -7.13 -20.76 0.69
CA ILE A 197 -7.17 -19.66 1.64
C ILE A 197 -5.85 -19.62 2.40
N GLY A 198 -5.12 -18.51 2.26
CA GLY A 198 -3.84 -18.29 2.92
C GLY A 198 -3.88 -17.10 3.89
N TYR A 199 -3.12 -17.23 4.97
CA TYR A 199 -2.89 -16.16 5.95
C TYR A 199 -1.39 -15.88 6.07
N GLY A 200 -1.03 -14.62 6.30
CA GLY A 200 0.33 -14.27 6.71
C GLY A 200 0.46 -14.38 8.22
N PHE A 201 1.45 -15.14 8.68
CA PHE A 201 1.74 -15.33 10.10
C PHE A 201 3.25 -15.28 10.34
N SER A 202 3.70 -14.21 10.99
CA SER A 202 5.10 -14.00 11.37
C SER A 202 5.12 -13.34 12.74
N PRO A 203 4.91 -14.11 13.82
CA PRO A 203 4.82 -13.56 15.16
C PRO A 203 6.20 -13.10 15.63
N LEU A 204 6.34 -11.78 15.79
CA LEU A 204 7.53 -11.15 16.31
C LEU A 204 7.14 -10.28 17.50
N ARG A 205 7.75 -10.49 18.67
CA ARG A 205 7.61 -9.58 19.80
C ARG A 205 8.63 -8.46 19.65
N LEU A 206 8.15 -7.30 19.19
CA LEU A 206 9.00 -6.15 18.89
C LEU A 206 9.01 -5.15 20.06
N PRO A 207 10.12 -4.40 20.30
CA PRO A 207 10.12 -3.28 21.21
C PRO A 207 9.07 -2.22 20.84
N GLU A 208 8.45 -1.60 21.85
CA GLU A 208 7.37 -0.62 21.64
C GLU A 208 7.79 0.62 20.88
N ASP A 209 9.05 1.03 20.98
CA ASP A 209 9.65 2.20 20.35
C ASP A 209 10.22 1.91 18.96
N LEU A 210 10.24 0.65 18.53
CA LEU A 210 10.78 0.27 17.23
C LEU A 210 9.75 0.48 16.10
N ASP A 211 10.00 1.47 15.23
CA ASP A 211 9.27 1.58 13.95
C ASP A 211 9.81 0.51 12.97
N PHE A 212 9.40 -0.74 13.20
CA PHE A 212 9.87 -1.90 12.42
C PHE A 212 9.61 -1.74 10.92
N MET A 213 8.47 -1.14 10.55
CA MET A 213 8.11 -0.95 9.14
C MET A 213 8.98 0.10 8.44
N ALA A 214 9.55 1.05 9.16
CA ALA A 214 10.49 2.01 8.60
C ALA A 214 11.86 1.38 8.26
N LEU A 215 12.13 0.18 8.76
CA LEU A 215 13.39 -0.54 8.50
C LEU A 215 13.37 -1.29 7.15
N PHE A 216 12.19 -1.63 6.62
CA PHE A 216 12.07 -2.36 5.36
C PHE A 216 12.69 -1.56 4.21
N HIS A 217 13.61 -2.19 3.47
CA HIS A 217 14.39 -1.58 2.40
C HIS A 217 15.22 -0.36 2.85
N GLY A 218 15.39 -0.20 4.17
CA GLY A 218 16.19 0.87 4.78
C GLY A 218 17.66 0.49 4.89
N VAL A 219 18.51 1.50 5.20
CA VAL A 219 19.96 1.30 5.36
C VAL A 219 20.32 0.43 6.56
N ASP A 220 19.45 0.41 7.58
CA ASP A 220 19.66 -0.28 8.86
C ASP A 220 18.54 -1.34 9.11
N GLU A 221 18.21 -2.08 8.06
CA GLU A 221 17.22 -3.14 8.13
C GLU A 221 17.71 -4.26 9.04
N ARG A 222 16.92 -4.56 10.09
CA ARG A 222 17.27 -5.52 11.12
C ARG A 222 16.06 -6.09 11.84
N VAL A 223 16.22 -7.26 12.46
CA VAL A 223 15.23 -7.89 13.34
C VAL A 223 15.84 -8.06 14.72
N PRO A 224 15.14 -7.68 15.81
CA PRO A 224 15.59 -7.98 17.18
C PRO A 224 15.71 -9.48 17.41
N ILE A 225 16.81 -9.94 17.98
CA ILE A 225 17.06 -11.37 18.27
C ILE A 225 15.96 -11.95 19.15
N GLU A 226 15.58 -11.24 20.22
CA GLU A 226 14.51 -11.66 21.14
C GLU A 226 13.15 -11.79 20.46
N GLY A 227 12.87 -10.91 19.48
CA GLY A 227 11.67 -11.00 18.64
C GLY A 227 11.66 -12.24 17.77
N LEU A 228 12.82 -12.59 17.19
CA LEU A 228 12.97 -13.80 16.40
C LEU A 228 12.85 -15.06 17.27
N GLU A 229 13.49 -15.08 18.45
CA GLU A 229 13.37 -16.18 19.41
C GLU A 229 11.92 -16.42 19.86
N PHE A 230 11.15 -15.34 20.06
CA PHE A 230 9.72 -15.43 20.34
C PHE A 230 8.98 -16.08 19.17
N GLY A 231 9.23 -15.62 17.94
CA GLY A 231 8.56 -16.16 16.75
C GLY A 231 8.84 -17.64 16.48
N VAL A 232 10.01 -18.13 16.88
CA VAL A 232 10.36 -19.57 16.77
C VAL A 232 9.62 -20.43 17.80
N LYS A 233 9.23 -19.85 18.96
CA LYS A 233 8.49 -20.59 20.00
C LYS A 233 7.01 -20.67 19.69
N VAL A 234 6.45 -19.63 19.08
CA VAL A 234 5.05 -19.55 18.64
C VAL A 234 4.82 -20.37 17.38
#